data_77bf2ea73b77b1a85ec43e164a4b3a11
#
_entry.id   77bf2ea73b77b1a85ec43e164a4b3a11
#
_cell.length_a   1.000
_cell.length_b   1.000
_cell.length_c   1.000
_cell.angle_alpha   90.00
_cell.angle_beta   90.00
_cell.angle_gamma   90.00
#
_symmetry.space_group_name_H-M   'P 1'
#
loop_
_entity.id
_entity.type
_entity.pdbx_description
1 polymer ?
#
loop_
_entity_poly.entity_id
_entity_poly.type
_entity_poly.pdbx_seq_one_letter_code
_entity_poly.pdbx_strand_id
1 'polypeptide(L)'
;MGRRQRLGVQVPDPGLSDFLLVAAGYLLGSLPWGLWLPRIVAGVDVRTLGSGNIGATNVWRTLGFKLGLAVALLDIAKGTAAALLGRWFGDDLIGVLAGCAAMAGHWRPFFLGFARGGKIVATTGGVGLAVAPLATLSAGGLWIVVFLVTRYASLASLISAASLPLFVLLFGRSWPVLAFTAGGAVAIVLLHRANIARLLHGQENKMQLRRRSPRTVEQPPPAF
;
A
#
# COMPACT_ATOMS: atom_id res chain seq x y z
N MET A 1 -23.58 -22.57 -13.33
CA MET A 1 -22.54 -23.32 -14.07
C MET A 1 -21.46 -22.35 -14.50
N GLY A 2 -20.30 -22.35 -13.80
CA GLY A 2 -19.33 -21.29 -13.84
C GLY A 2 -18.49 -21.26 -15.14
N ARG A 3 -17.90 -20.11 -15.43
CA ARG A 3 -16.98 -19.82 -16.56
C ARG A 3 -15.84 -20.85 -16.72
N ARG A 4 -15.49 -21.59 -15.65
CA ARG A 4 -14.40 -22.57 -15.57
C ARG A 4 -14.56 -23.77 -16.53
N GLN A 5 -15.79 -24.18 -16.85
CA GLN A 5 -16.04 -25.37 -17.69
C GLN A 5 -15.90 -25.11 -19.22
N ARG A 6 -15.75 -23.86 -19.67
CA ARG A 6 -15.74 -23.56 -21.11
C ARG A 6 -14.38 -23.68 -21.79
N LEU A 7 -13.28 -23.85 -21.04
CA LEU A 7 -11.92 -23.81 -21.61
C LEU A 7 -11.23 -25.19 -21.73
N GLY A 8 -11.91 -26.30 -21.37
CA GLY A 8 -11.34 -27.65 -21.49
C GLY A 8 -10.06 -27.90 -20.69
N VAL A 9 -9.68 -26.97 -19.81
CA VAL A 9 -8.51 -27.11 -18.93
C VAL A 9 -8.95 -27.96 -17.74
N GLN A 10 -8.30 -29.08 -17.49
CA GLN A 10 -8.43 -29.79 -16.23
C GLN A 10 -7.93 -28.87 -15.12
N VAL A 11 -8.89 -28.24 -14.43
CA VAL A 11 -8.59 -27.40 -13.27
C VAL A 11 -8.27 -28.35 -12.11
N PRO A 12 -7.12 -28.19 -11.43
CA PRO A 12 -6.82 -28.92 -10.19
C PRO A 12 -7.97 -28.83 -9.20
N ASP A 13 -8.04 -29.75 -8.25
CA ASP A 13 -9.01 -29.71 -7.16
C ASP A 13 -9.24 -28.26 -6.71
N PRO A 14 -10.49 -27.76 -6.65
CA PRO A 14 -10.78 -26.36 -6.32
C PRO A 14 -10.00 -25.84 -5.11
N GLY A 15 -9.79 -26.66 -4.11
CA GLY A 15 -9.03 -26.31 -2.91
C GLY A 15 -7.55 -26.02 -3.17
N LEU A 16 -6.88 -26.79 -4.04
CA LEU A 16 -5.48 -26.56 -4.38
C LEU A 16 -5.29 -25.28 -5.22
N SER A 17 -6.15 -25.07 -6.22
CA SER A 17 -6.08 -23.86 -7.07
C SER A 17 -6.28 -22.59 -6.25
N ASP A 18 -7.25 -22.60 -5.32
CA ASP A 18 -7.54 -21.44 -4.48
C ASP A 18 -6.39 -21.14 -3.52
N PHE A 19 -5.79 -22.19 -2.92
CA PHE A 19 -4.58 -22.04 -2.12
C PHE A 19 -3.41 -21.44 -2.92
N LEU A 20 -3.18 -21.91 -4.14
CA LEU A 20 -2.11 -21.38 -5.00
C LEU A 20 -2.33 -19.91 -5.37
N LEU A 21 -3.58 -19.50 -5.60
CA LEU A 21 -3.92 -18.09 -5.87
C LEU A 21 -3.65 -17.20 -4.66
N VAL A 22 -3.99 -17.65 -3.45
CA VAL A 22 -3.69 -16.92 -2.22
C VAL A 22 -2.18 -16.84 -1.97
N ALA A 23 -1.45 -17.94 -2.18
CA ALA A 23 0.02 -17.97 -2.07
C ALA A 23 0.70 -17.04 -3.09
N ALA A 24 0.21 -17.04 -4.35
CA ALA A 24 0.67 -16.10 -5.37
C ALA A 24 0.39 -14.64 -4.98
N GLY A 25 -0.77 -14.37 -4.38
CA GLY A 25 -1.09 -13.06 -3.81
C GLY A 25 -0.07 -12.61 -2.77
N TYR A 26 0.32 -13.50 -1.85
CA TYR A 26 1.35 -13.21 -0.86
C TYR A 26 2.71 -12.91 -1.52
N LEU A 27 3.14 -13.69 -2.50
CA LEU A 27 4.40 -13.48 -3.21
C LEU A 27 4.42 -12.17 -4.00
N LEU A 28 3.33 -11.84 -4.71
CA LEU A 28 3.16 -10.55 -5.38
C LEU A 28 3.25 -9.39 -4.37
N GLY A 29 2.53 -9.50 -3.27
CA GLY A 29 2.58 -8.50 -2.20
C GLY A 29 3.97 -8.33 -1.59
N SER A 30 4.76 -9.40 -1.56
CA SER A 30 6.12 -9.45 -1.00
C SER A 30 7.16 -8.70 -1.83
N LEU A 31 6.84 -8.26 -3.06
CA LEU A 31 7.75 -7.46 -3.88
C LEU A 31 8.03 -6.11 -3.18
N PRO A 32 9.27 -5.86 -2.70
CA PRO A 32 9.57 -4.69 -1.86
C PRO A 32 9.99 -3.49 -2.73
N TRP A 33 9.07 -2.99 -3.55
CA TRP A 33 9.34 -1.90 -4.50
C TRP A 33 9.95 -0.66 -3.85
N GLY A 34 9.53 -0.33 -2.64
CA GLY A 34 10.07 0.80 -1.90
C GLY A 34 11.51 0.61 -1.43
N LEU A 35 12.09 -0.59 -1.54
CA LEU A 35 13.50 -0.85 -1.35
C LEU A 35 14.24 -0.99 -2.69
N TRP A 36 13.70 -1.81 -3.58
CA TRP A 36 14.38 -2.13 -4.85
C TRP A 36 14.50 -0.92 -5.77
N LEU A 37 13.39 -0.19 -5.95
CA LEU A 37 13.40 0.95 -6.89
C LEU A 37 14.37 2.07 -6.46
N PRO A 38 14.41 2.53 -5.17
CA PRO A 38 15.44 3.45 -4.70
C PRO A 38 16.87 2.94 -4.86
N ARG A 39 17.11 1.64 -4.65
CA ARG A 39 18.45 1.06 -4.86
C ARG A 39 18.85 1.07 -6.31
N ILE A 40 17.95 0.70 -7.24
CA ILE A 40 18.23 0.66 -8.69
C ILE A 40 18.44 2.07 -9.25
N VAL A 41 17.57 3.03 -8.88
CA VAL A 41 17.55 4.37 -9.49
C VAL A 41 18.54 5.33 -8.84
N ALA A 42 18.73 5.23 -7.52
CA ALA A 42 19.51 6.21 -6.76
C ALA A 42 20.68 5.59 -5.97
N GLY A 43 20.89 4.26 -6.02
CA GLY A 43 21.93 3.58 -5.26
C GLY A 43 21.74 3.63 -3.74
N VAL A 44 20.51 3.93 -3.25
CA VAL A 44 20.25 4.27 -1.85
C VAL A 44 19.38 3.20 -1.17
N ASP A 45 19.77 2.79 0.04
CA ASP A 45 18.90 2.00 0.92
C ASP A 45 17.98 2.93 1.73
N VAL A 46 16.71 2.97 1.35
CA VAL A 46 15.72 3.86 2.02
C VAL A 46 15.50 3.54 3.50
N ARG A 47 15.90 2.36 3.96
CA ARG A 47 15.78 1.95 5.37
C ARG A 47 16.72 2.73 6.30
N THR A 48 17.79 3.32 5.74
CA THR A 48 18.73 4.17 6.48
C THR A 48 18.29 5.64 6.50
N LEU A 49 17.18 5.99 5.80
CA LEU A 49 16.73 7.37 5.63
C LEU A 49 15.36 7.63 6.24
N GLY A 50 15.17 8.83 6.76
CA GLY A 50 13.88 9.32 7.25
C GLY A 50 13.28 8.44 8.34
N SER A 51 12.12 7.83 8.08
CA SER A 51 11.46 6.94 9.04
C SER A 51 11.96 5.49 9.02
N GLY A 52 12.90 5.15 8.14
CA GLY A 52 13.38 3.79 7.93
C GLY A 52 12.37 2.84 7.28
N ASN A 53 11.16 3.33 6.93
CA ASN A 53 10.13 2.51 6.31
C ASN A 53 10.29 2.48 4.79
N ILE A 54 10.07 1.32 4.17
CA ILE A 54 10.16 1.16 2.71
C ILE A 54 8.91 1.66 1.95
N GLY A 55 7.92 2.25 2.63
CA GLY A 55 6.70 2.74 1.98
C GLY A 55 6.92 4.01 1.17
N ALA A 56 6.06 4.23 0.18
CA ALA A 56 6.10 5.34 -0.77
C ALA A 56 6.26 6.73 -0.12
N THR A 57 5.62 6.98 1.03
CA THR A 57 5.71 8.26 1.76
C THR A 57 7.13 8.55 2.25
N ASN A 58 7.87 7.54 2.71
CA ASN A 58 9.26 7.71 3.13
C ASN A 58 10.15 7.97 1.92
N VAL A 59 9.97 7.21 0.85
CA VAL A 59 10.68 7.41 -0.43
C VAL A 59 10.43 8.83 -0.97
N TRP A 60 9.18 9.28 -1.00
CA TRP A 60 8.86 10.66 -1.41
C TRP A 60 9.59 11.70 -0.54
N ARG A 61 9.54 11.55 0.78
CA ARG A 61 10.15 12.50 1.72
C ARG A 61 11.67 12.60 1.55
N THR A 62 12.33 11.49 1.28
CA THR A 62 13.79 11.38 1.26
C THR A 62 14.40 11.53 -0.13
N LEU A 63 13.74 10.96 -1.15
CA LEU A 63 14.28 10.88 -2.52
C LEU A 63 13.43 11.64 -3.54
N GLY A 64 12.32 12.25 -3.12
CA GLY A 64 11.49 13.12 -3.94
C GLY A 64 10.22 12.48 -4.47
N PHE A 65 9.32 13.36 -4.96
CA PHE A 65 7.95 13.00 -5.34
C PHE A 65 7.89 11.92 -6.43
N LYS A 66 8.67 12.06 -7.49
CA LYS A 66 8.61 11.14 -8.64
C LYS A 66 8.88 9.69 -8.23
N LEU A 67 9.92 9.46 -7.43
CA LEU A 67 10.27 8.12 -6.98
C LEU A 67 9.27 7.59 -5.96
N GLY A 68 8.79 8.43 -5.04
CA GLY A 68 7.73 8.06 -4.11
C GLY A 68 6.42 7.70 -4.79
N LEU A 69 6.02 8.44 -5.84
CA LEU A 69 4.84 8.14 -6.64
C LEU A 69 4.99 6.80 -7.39
N ALA A 70 6.15 6.55 -8.00
CA ALA A 70 6.41 5.27 -8.67
C ALA A 70 6.28 4.09 -7.71
N VAL A 71 6.83 4.20 -6.49
CA VAL A 71 6.65 3.18 -5.45
C VAL A 71 5.18 3.02 -5.05
N ALA A 72 4.43 4.12 -4.90
CA ALA A 72 3.00 4.05 -4.58
C ALA A 72 2.21 3.29 -5.66
N LEU A 73 2.45 3.63 -6.94
CA LEU A 73 1.78 2.98 -8.07
C LEU A 73 2.12 1.49 -8.17
N LEU A 74 3.36 1.10 -7.95
CA LEU A 74 3.78 -0.30 -7.94
C LEU A 74 3.19 -1.07 -6.74
N ASP A 75 3.09 -0.44 -5.57
CA ASP A 75 2.45 -1.04 -4.39
C ASP A 75 0.91 -1.16 -4.56
N ILE A 76 0.27 -0.23 -5.26
CA ILE A 76 -1.13 -0.33 -5.67
C ILE A 76 -1.27 -1.48 -6.69
N ALA A 77 -0.46 -1.47 -7.74
CA ALA A 77 -0.53 -2.45 -8.82
C ALA A 77 -0.40 -3.90 -8.32
N LYS A 78 0.53 -4.19 -7.39
CA LYS A 78 0.68 -5.55 -6.84
C LYS A 78 -0.54 -6.00 -6.05
N GLY A 79 -1.19 -5.09 -5.28
CA GLY A 79 -2.42 -5.38 -4.57
C GLY A 79 -3.60 -5.63 -5.51
N THR A 80 -3.73 -4.78 -6.55
CA THR A 80 -4.76 -4.93 -7.59
C THR A 80 -4.57 -6.24 -8.36
N ALA A 81 -3.34 -6.54 -8.78
CA ALA A 81 -3.02 -7.77 -9.52
C ALA A 81 -3.35 -9.02 -8.69
N ALA A 82 -2.97 -9.06 -7.41
CA ALA A 82 -3.27 -10.19 -6.53
C ALA A 82 -4.78 -10.44 -6.41
N ALA A 83 -5.56 -9.38 -6.15
CA ALA A 83 -7.01 -9.50 -6.01
C ALA A 83 -7.70 -9.84 -7.33
N LEU A 84 -7.26 -9.28 -8.46
CA LEU A 84 -7.82 -9.61 -9.77
C LEU A 84 -7.51 -11.06 -10.18
N LEU A 85 -6.30 -11.56 -9.93
CA LEU A 85 -5.97 -12.97 -10.18
C LEU A 85 -6.87 -13.90 -9.37
N GLY A 86 -7.06 -13.62 -8.08
CA GLY A 86 -7.97 -14.38 -7.23
C GLY A 86 -9.43 -14.35 -7.75
N ARG A 87 -9.92 -13.19 -8.19
CA ARG A 87 -11.28 -13.06 -8.75
C ARG A 87 -11.42 -13.70 -10.13
N TRP A 88 -10.40 -13.66 -10.95
CA TRP A 88 -10.48 -14.16 -12.33
C TRP A 88 -10.44 -15.67 -12.39
N PHE A 89 -9.53 -16.29 -11.65
CA PHE A 89 -9.33 -17.73 -11.63
C PHE A 89 -10.06 -18.45 -10.49
N GLY A 90 -10.46 -17.74 -9.44
CA GLY A 90 -11.30 -18.17 -8.34
C GLY A 90 -12.69 -17.52 -8.37
N ASP A 91 -13.01 -16.82 -7.29
CA ASP A 91 -14.25 -16.05 -7.13
C ASP A 91 -13.96 -14.75 -6.34
N ASP A 92 -15.02 -14.01 -5.96
CA ASP A 92 -14.87 -12.77 -5.20
C ASP A 92 -14.24 -12.99 -3.82
N LEU A 93 -14.48 -14.10 -3.16
CA LEU A 93 -13.87 -14.45 -1.87
C LEU A 93 -12.38 -14.73 -2.03
N ILE A 94 -11.99 -15.53 -3.03
CA ILE A 94 -10.59 -15.83 -3.33
C ILE A 94 -9.84 -14.55 -3.73
N GLY A 95 -10.49 -13.63 -4.46
CA GLY A 95 -9.93 -12.31 -4.75
C GLY A 95 -9.63 -11.50 -3.50
N VAL A 96 -10.54 -11.49 -2.54
CA VAL A 96 -10.34 -10.83 -1.23
C VAL A 96 -9.22 -11.52 -0.45
N LEU A 97 -9.19 -12.86 -0.39
CA LEU A 97 -8.16 -13.61 0.34
C LEU A 97 -6.76 -13.42 -0.26
N ALA A 98 -6.64 -13.48 -1.60
CA ALA A 98 -5.38 -13.19 -2.29
C ALA A 98 -4.91 -11.74 -2.07
N GLY A 99 -5.86 -10.79 -2.03
CA GLY A 99 -5.60 -9.40 -1.66
C GLY A 99 -5.10 -9.25 -0.22
N CYS A 100 -5.73 -9.92 0.75
CA CYS A 100 -5.26 -9.96 2.14
C CYS A 100 -3.86 -10.57 2.25
N ALA A 101 -3.60 -11.64 1.51
CA ALA A 101 -2.28 -12.26 1.43
C ALA A 101 -1.24 -11.30 0.85
N ALA A 102 -1.60 -10.49 -0.16
CA ALA A 102 -0.71 -9.45 -0.69
C ALA A 102 -0.42 -8.35 0.33
N MET A 103 -1.39 -7.96 1.15
CA MET A 103 -1.16 -7.03 2.26
C MET A 103 -0.20 -7.63 3.30
N ALA A 104 -0.37 -8.90 3.66
CA ALA A 104 0.54 -9.62 4.56
C ALA A 104 1.97 -9.68 3.98
N GLY A 105 2.11 -9.98 2.70
CA GLY A 105 3.36 -9.95 1.97
C GLY A 105 4.02 -8.58 1.94
N HIS A 106 3.24 -7.50 1.76
CA HIS A 106 3.79 -6.13 1.84
C HIS A 106 4.26 -5.76 3.25
N TRP A 107 3.59 -6.25 4.30
CA TRP A 107 3.97 -6.02 5.69
C TRP A 107 5.18 -6.85 6.13
N ARG A 108 5.22 -8.14 5.74
CA ARG A 108 6.30 -9.10 6.04
C ARG A 108 6.76 -9.78 4.75
N PRO A 109 7.57 -9.08 3.93
CA PRO A 109 7.93 -9.58 2.62
C PRO A 109 8.83 -10.82 2.68
N PHE A 110 8.46 -11.85 1.91
CA PHE A 110 9.28 -13.05 1.71
C PHE A 110 10.69 -12.68 1.22
N PHE A 111 10.78 -11.80 0.22
CA PHE A 111 12.05 -11.38 -0.38
C PHE A 111 12.94 -10.52 0.54
N LEU A 112 12.47 -10.17 1.72
CA LEU A 112 13.26 -9.52 2.78
C LEU A 112 13.47 -10.44 4.00
N GLY A 113 13.29 -11.76 3.85
CA GLY A 113 13.39 -12.71 4.95
C GLY A 113 12.39 -12.39 6.07
N PHE A 114 11.17 -11.99 5.70
CA PHE A 114 10.10 -11.60 6.63
C PHE A 114 10.44 -10.39 7.54
N ALA A 115 11.47 -9.62 7.19
CA ALA A 115 11.78 -8.37 7.88
C ALA A 115 10.61 -7.36 7.73
N ARG A 116 10.66 -6.28 8.49
CA ARG A 116 9.61 -5.25 8.46
C ARG A 116 9.52 -4.57 7.10
N GLY A 117 8.37 -4.70 6.45
CA GLY A 117 8.00 -4.06 5.19
C GLY A 117 7.32 -2.70 5.37
N GLY A 118 6.32 -2.43 4.51
CA GLY A 118 5.52 -1.20 4.53
C GLY A 118 4.33 -1.27 5.50
N LYS A 119 3.43 -0.28 5.37
CA LYS A 119 2.23 -0.12 6.21
C LYS A 119 0.93 -0.42 5.48
N ILE A 120 1.01 -1.18 4.43
CA ILE A 120 -0.08 -1.73 3.63
C ILE A 120 -1.04 -0.73 2.95
N VAL A 121 -0.99 0.57 3.21
CA VAL A 121 -1.98 1.56 2.71
C VAL A 121 -2.18 1.51 1.20
N ALA A 122 -1.09 1.63 0.43
CA ALA A 122 -1.15 1.58 -1.03
C ALA A 122 -1.62 0.21 -1.55
N THR A 123 -1.14 -0.87 -0.93
CA THR A 123 -1.54 -2.24 -1.30
C THR A 123 -3.02 -2.49 -0.98
N THR A 124 -3.53 -2.01 0.17
CA THR A 124 -4.97 -2.04 0.51
C THR A 124 -5.79 -1.26 -0.51
N GLY A 125 -5.31 -0.07 -0.91
CA GLY A 125 -5.92 0.70 -1.99
C GLY A 125 -5.97 -0.09 -3.30
N GLY A 126 -4.89 -0.79 -3.65
CA GLY A 126 -4.85 -1.65 -4.84
C GLY A 126 -5.86 -2.79 -4.79
N VAL A 127 -5.92 -3.52 -3.67
CA VAL A 127 -6.94 -4.57 -3.47
C VAL A 127 -8.35 -3.99 -3.57
N GLY A 128 -8.59 -2.87 -2.89
CA GLY A 128 -9.87 -2.17 -2.92
C GLY A 128 -10.30 -1.74 -4.33
N LEU A 129 -9.38 -1.29 -5.19
CA LEU A 129 -9.67 -0.98 -6.60
C LEU A 129 -10.18 -2.21 -7.36
N ALA A 130 -9.68 -3.41 -7.05
CA ALA A 130 -10.14 -4.64 -7.67
C ALA A 130 -11.53 -5.09 -7.20
N VAL A 131 -11.85 -4.92 -5.90
CA VAL A 131 -13.07 -5.51 -5.30
C VAL A 131 -14.18 -4.49 -5.01
N ALA A 132 -13.84 -3.21 -4.83
CA ALA A 132 -14.76 -2.11 -4.53
C ALA A 132 -14.26 -0.78 -5.10
N PRO A 133 -14.17 -0.62 -6.44
CA PRO A 133 -13.51 0.52 -7.07
C PRO A 133 -14.09 1.88 -6.64
N LEU A 134 -15.43 2.05 -6.63
CA LEU A 134 -16.05 3.32 -6.24
C LEU A 134 -15.78 3.69 -4.79
N ALA A 135 -15.88 2.74 -3.86
CA ALA A 135 -15.57 2.97 -2.45
C ALA A 135 -14.09 3.36 -2.27
N THR A 136 -13.21 2.69 -2.99
CA THR A 136 -11.77 2.92 -2.92
C THR A 136 -11.37 4.26 -3.53
N LEU A 137 -11.97 4.64 -4.65
CA LEU A 137 -11.74 5.97 -5.25
C LEU A 137 -12.26 7.09 -4.35
N SER A 138 -13.42 6.91 -3.69
CA SER A 138 -13.93 7.86 -2.71
C SER A 138 -12.99 8.02 -1.51
N ALA A 139 -12.52 6.91 -0.93
CA ALA A 139 -11.54 6.92 0.16
C ALA A 139 -10.19 7.51 -0.28
N GLY A 140 -9.75 7.24 -1.52
CA GLY A 140 -8.57 7.82 -2.13
C GLY A 140 -8.69 9.33 -2.34
N GLY A 141 -9.85 9.80 -2.81
CA GLY A 141 -10.17 11.23 -2.91
C GLY A 141 -10.10 11.92 -1.53
N LEU A 142 -10.70 11.29 -0.52
CA LEU A 142 -10.60 11.78 0.85
C LEU A 142 -9.15 11.82 1.35
N TRP A 143 -8.34 10.79 1.04
CA TRP A 143 -6.91 10.78 1.33
C TRP A 143 -6.21 12.00 0.75
N ILE A 144 -6.48 12.32 -0.53
CA ILE A 144 -5.88 13.48 -1.22
C ILE A 144 -6.29 14.78 -0.53
N VAL A 145 -7.57 14.97 -0.23
CA VAL A 145 -8.09 16.18 0.43
C VAL A 145 -7.42 16.36 1.79
N VAL A 146 -7.46 15.35 2.65
CA VAL A 146 -6.85 15.42 3.98
C VAL A 146 -5.35 15.66 3.89
N PHE A 147 -4.66 15.01 2.94
CA PHE A 147 -3.23 15.22 2.73
C PHE A 147 -2.90 16.64 2.29
N LEU A 148 -3.62 17.21 1.35
CA LEU A 148 -3.39 18.57 0.85
C LEU A 148 -3.62 19.63 1.93
N VAL A 149 -4.66 19.45 2.76
CA VAL A 149 -5.00 20.37 3.85
C VAL A 149 -3.99 20.27 4.99
N THR A 150 -3.67 19.05 5.43
CA THR A 150 -2.88 18.84 6.65
C THR A 150 -1.39 18.62 6.41
N ARG A 151 -1.02 18.10 5.23
CA ARG A 151 0.31 17.62 4.85
C ARG A 151 0.83 16.46 5.69
N TYR A 152 -0.03 15.80 6.45
CA TYR A 152 0.28 14.58 7.19
C TYR A 152 -0.22 13.36 6.43
N ALA A 153 0.68 12.65 5.72
CA ALA A 153 0.32 11.43 5.00
C ALA A 153 -0.21 10.32 5.93
N SER A 154 0.27 10.26 7.17
CA SER A 154 -0.23 9.31 8.18
C SER A 154 -1.67 9.61 8.58
N LEU A 155 -2.03 10.89 8.81
CA LEU A 155 -3.40 11.28 9.13
C LEU A 155 -4.34 10.99 7.97
N ALA A 156 -3.94 11.35 6.75
CA ALA A 156 -4.69 11.04 5.54
C ALA A 156 -4.94 9.52 5.40
N SER A 157 -3.91 8.70 5.66
CA SER A 157 -4.02 7.24 5.60
C SER A 157 -4.96 6.67 6.65
N LEU A 158 -4.95 7.19 7.88
CA LEU A 158 -5.83 6.76 8.97
C LEU A 158 -7.29 7.12 8.67
N ILE A 159 -7.56 8.35 8.23
CA ILE A 159 -8.92 8.80 7.90
C ILE A 159 -9.45 8.04 6.68
N SER A 160 -8.66 7.91 5.62
CA SER A 160 -9.06 7.15 4.44
C SER A 160 -9.33 5.68 4.74
N ALA A 161 -8.48 5.04 5.57
CA ALA A 161 -8.69 3.64 5.97
C ALA A 161 -9.96 3.48 6.80
N ALA A 162 -10.24 4.39 7.74
CA ALA A 162 -11.45 4.35 8.55
C ALA A 162 -12.72 4.61 7.74
N SER A 163 -12.65 5.45 6.70
CA SER A 163 -13.79 5.76 5.84
C SER A 163 -14.10 4.67 4.81
N LEU A 164 -13.13 3.83 4.45
CA LEU A 164 -13.29 2.84 3.39
C LEU A 164 -14.43 1.84 3.67
N PRO A 165 -14.56 1.24 4.87
CA PRO A 165 -15.71 0.38 5.19
C PRO A 165 -17.06 1.11 5.08
N LEU A 166 -17.12 2.39 5.45
CA LEU A 166 -18.33 3.20 5.34
C LEU A 166 -18.74 3.41 3.87
N PHE A 167 -17.77 3.69 2.99
CA PHE A 167 -18.04 3.76 1.55
C PHE A 167 -18.45 2.39 0.97
N VAL A 168 -17.88 1.29 1.46
CA VAL A 168 -18.28 -0.06 1.08
C VAL A 168 -19.75 -0.34 1.42
N LEU A 169 -20.19 0.07 2.62
CA LEU A 169 -21.60 -0.01 3.02
C LEU A 169 -22.48 0.89 2.14
N LEU A 170 -22.07 2.12 1.91
CA LEU A 170 -22.82 3.08 1.09
C LEU A 170 -23.04 2.58 -0.34
N PHE A 171 -22.06 1.92 -0.92
CA PHE A 171 -22.14 1.37 -2.28
C PHE A 171 -22.66 -0.08 -2.33
N GLY A 172 -23.20 -0.61 -1.23
CA GLY A 172 -23.89 -1.92 -1.19
C GLY A 172 -23.01 -3.12 -1.60
N ARG A 173 -21.73 -3.12 -1.19
CA ARG A 173 -20.82 -4.22 -1.53
C ARG A 173 -21.03 -5.42 -0.60
N SER A 174 -20.55 -6.59 -1.05
CA SER A 174 -20.71 -7.86 -0.34
C SER A 174 -20.01 -7.87 1.02
N TRP A 175 -20.45 -8.74 1.93
CA TRP A 175 -19.86 -8.83 3.28
C TRP A 175 -18.38 -9.22 3.31
N PRO A 176 -17.82 -10.07 2.39
CA PRO A 176 -16.38 -10.33 2.38
C PRO A 176 -15.57 -9.07 2.10
N VAL A 177 -16.06 -8.17 1.24
CA VAL A 177 -15.42 -6.88 0.96
C VAL A 177 -15.51 -5.95 2.17
N LEU A 178 -16.63 -5.94 2.88
CA LEU A 178 -16.77 -5.19 4.13
C LEU A 178 -15.80 -5.70 5.21
N ALA A 179 -15.74 -7.01 5.41
CA ALA A 179 -14.83 -7.62 6.38
C ALA A 179 -13.36 -7.32 6.04
N PHE A 180 -12.98 -7.41 4.76
CA PHE A 180 -11.65 -7.03 4.26
C PHE A 180 -11.33 -5.57 4.58
N THR A 181 -12.23 -4.64 4.26
CA THR A 181 -11.93 -3.20 4.45
C THR A 181 -11.92 -2.82 5.92
N ALA A 182 -12.78 -3.39 6.75
CA ALA A 182 -12.77 -3.20 8.20
C ALA A 182 -11.49 -3.77 8.84
N GLY A 183 -11.12 -5.01 8.51
CA GLY A 183 -9.88 -5.63 8.96
C GLY A 183 -8.64 -4.89 8.48
N GLY A 184 -8.66 -4.42 7.23
CA GLY A 184 -7.59 -3.58 6.66
C GLY A 184 -7.45 -2.25 7.38
N ALA A 185 -8.55 -1.59 7.74
CA ALA A 185 -8.54 -0.36 8.54
C ALA A 185 -7.92 -0.59 9.92
N VAL A 186 -8.31 -1.65 10.62
CA VAL A 186 -7.71 -2.03 11.90
C VAL A 186 -6.22 -2.29 11.75
N ALA A 187 -5.80 -3.07 10.76
CA ALA A 187 -4.39 -3.36 10.51
C ALA A 187 -3.60 -2.06 10.22
N ILE A 188 -4.14 -1.14 9.41
CA ILE A 188 -3.52 0.16 9.13
C ILE A 188 -3.36 0.97 10.41
N VAL A 189 -4.38 1.05 11.27
CA VAL A 189 -4.29 1.73 12.58
C VAL A 189 -3.17 1.14 13.43
N LEU A 190 -3.10 -0.18 13.57
CA LEU A 190 -2.06 -0.86 14.34
C LEU A 190 -0.66 -0.59 13.78
N LEU A 191 -0.50 -0.58 12.45
CA LEU A 191 0.78 -0.29 11.80
C LEU A 191 1.17 1.19 11.87
N HIS A 192 0.21 2.07 12.17
CA HIS A 192 0.44 3.50 12.35
C HIS A 192 0.57 3.94 13.82
N ARG A 193 0.61 3.02 14.81
CA ARG A 193 0.68 3.36 16.24
C ARG A 193 1.75 4.42 16.58
N ALA A 194 2.95 4.30 15.99
CA ALA A 194 4.01 5.29 16.21
C ALA A 194 3.72 6.65 15.54
N ASN A 195 2.98 6.66 14.42
CA ASN A 195 2.52 7.90 13.79
C ASN A 195 1.42 8.56 14.62
N ILE A 196 0.49 7.76 15.14
CA ILE A 196 -0.58 8.23 16.02
C ILE A 196 0.02 8.90 17.25
N ALA A 197 0.99 8.26 17.92
CA ALA A 197 1.69 8.86 19.05
C ALA A 197 2.32 10.20 18.67
N ARG A 198 3.04 10.30 17.52
CA ARG A 198 3.63 11.55 17.07
C ARG A 198 2.60 12.62 16.68
N LEU A 199 1.46 12.22 16.11
CA LEU A 199 0.35 13.15 15.80
C LEU A 199 -0.22 13.76 17.07
N LEU A 200 -0.47 12.94 18.10
CA LEU A 200 -1.00 13.39 19.39
C LEU A 200 -0.04 14.34 20.13
N HIS A 201 1.27 14.14 19.97
CA HIS A 201 2.29 15.01 20.56
C HIS A 201 2.75 16.17 19.66
N GLY A 202 2.12 16.37 18.48
CA GLY A 202 2.51 17.44 17.55
C GLY A 202 3.87 17.22 16.87
N GLN A 203 4.42 16.00 16.92
CA GLN A 203 5.78 15.64 16.45
C GLN A 203 5.75 14.89 15.10
N GLU A 204 4.61 14.74 14.46
CA GLU A 204 4.55 14.04 13.17
C GLU A 204 5.14 14.90 12.04
N ASN A 205 5.89 14.24 11.15
CA ASN A 205 6.58 14.91 10.06
C ASN A 205 5.62 15.37 8.96
N LYS A 206 5.48 16.68 8.77
CA LYS A 206 4.77 17.26 7.63
C LYS A 206 5.54 17.03 6.33
N MET A 207 4.82 16.71 5.26
CA MET A 207 5.39 16.61 3.92
C MET A 207 5.66 18.00 3.36
N GLN A 208 6.88 18.21 2.86
CA GLN A 208 7.24 19.41 2.11
C GLN A 208 6.90 19.20 0.63
N LEU A 209 5.95 19.96 0.10
CA LEU A 209 5.52 19.85 -1.31
C LEU A 209 6.51 20.49 -2.28
N ARG A 210 7.35 21.38 -1.78
CA ARG A 210 8.40 22.08 -2.55
C ARG A 210 9.76 21.74 -1.96
N ARG A 211 10.71 21.23 -2.74
CA ARG A 211 12.10 21.13 -2.31
C ARG A 211 12.58 22.56 -2.00
N ARG A 212 13.01 22.83 -0.77
CA ARG A 212 13.95 23.94 -0.55
C ARG A 212 15.21 23.58 -1.34
N SER A 213 15.64 24.47 -2.25
CA SER A 213 16.98 24.37 -2.82
C SER A 213 17.97 24.17 -1.68
N PRO A 214 19.00 23.31 -1.84
CA PRO A 214 20.06 23.25 -0.86
C PRO A 214 20.51 24.71 -0.62
N ARG A 215 20.58 25.14 0.63
CA ARG A 215 21.29 26.36 0.93
C ARG A 215 22.70 26.12 0.40
N THR A 216 23.12 26.91 -0.57
CA THR A 216 24.53 27.03 -0.90
C THR A 216 25.24 27.32 0.41
N VAL A 217 26.04 26.35 0.90
CA VAL A 217 26.99 26.61 1.97
C VAL A 217 27.91 27.61 1.35
N GLU A 218 27.79 28.88 1.78
CA GLU A 218 28.74 29.92 1.45
C GLU A 218 30.10 29.41 1.92
N GLN A 219 30.96 29.08 0.96
CA GLN A 219 32.33 28.72 1.29
C GLN A 219 32.96 29.95 1.97
N PRO A 220 33.60 29.77 3.12
CA PRO A 220 34.33 30.88 3.73
C PRO A 220 35.34 31.44 2.70
N PRO A 221 35.53 32.75 2.66
CA PRO A 221 36.49 33.36 1.75
C PRO A 221 37.88 32.73 1.94
N PRO A 222 38.66 32.57 0.86
CA PRO A 222 40.00 32.02 0.97
C PRO A 222 40.82 32.89 1.94
N ALA A 223 41.47 32.23 2.90
CA ALA A 223 42.42 32.89 3.78
C ALA A 223 43.61 33.35 2.92
N PHE A 224 43.85 34.66 2.89
CA PHE A 224 45.04 35.26 2.33
C PHE A 224 46.21 35.15 3.31
#